data_af2f7a01046b526574075884eed10c57
#
_entry.id   af2f7a01046b526574075884eed10c57
#
_cell.length_a   1.000
_cell.length_b   1.000
_cell.length_c   1.000
_cell.angle_alpha   90.00
_cell.angle_beta   90.00
_cell.angle_gamma   90.00
#
_symmetry.space_group_name_H-M   'P 1'
#
loop_
_entity.id
_entity.type
_entity.pdbx_description
1 polymer ?
#
loop_
_entity_poly.entity_id
_entity_poly.type
_entity_poly.pdbx_seq_one_letter_code
_entity_poly.pdbx_strand_id
1 'polypeptide(L)'
;MTTELVINALDMACKNKKSLKGLIFHSDLGSQYTSHKMKMYCSKLEIAQSFSRKGCPYDNAPMEAFHSILKKEEVYLNNYSTFNYVCISLSEFIETWYNKKRIHSSINYMTPYEFESLIKKDN
;
A
#
# COMPACT_ATOMS: atom_id res chain seq x y z
N MET A 1 -9.28 -6.60 12.78
CA MET A 1 -9.40 -5.76 11.56
C MET A 1 -10.74 -6.06 10.91
N THR A 2 -11.52 -5.06 10.54
CA THR A 2 -12.86 -5.23 9.93
C THR A 2 -12.81 -4.96 8.43
N THR A 3 -13.78 -5.49 7.68
CA THR A 3 -13.93 -5.21 6.25
C THR A 3 -14.12 -3.70 5.98
N GLU A 4 -14.86 -3.00 6.84
CA GLU A 4 -15.05 -1.54 6.74
C GLU A 4 -13.73 -0.78 6.80
N LEU A 5 -12.84 -1.14 7.70
CA LEU A 5 -11.53 -0.50 7.82
C LEU A 5 -10.72 -0.62 6.52
N VAL A 6 -10.76 -1.80 5.91
CA VAL A 6 -10.06 -2.06 4.64
C VAL A 6 -10.69 -1.26 3.49
N ILE A 7 -12.02 -1.24 3.41
CA ILE A 7 -12.74 -0.47 2.39
C ILE A 7 -12.44 1.03 2.52
N ASN A 8 -12.47 1.58 3.74
CA ASN A 8 -12.15 2.98 3.99
C ASN A 8 -10.71 3.32 3.59
N ALA A 9 -9.75 2.45 3.90
CA ALA A 9 -8.35 2.63 3.52
C ALA A 9 -8.18 2.61 1.99
N LEU A 10 -8.83 1.66 1.31
CA LEU A 10 -8.80 1.58 -0.15
C LEU A 10 -9.48 2.79 -0.80
N ASP A 11 -10.60 3.25 -0.26
CA ASP A 11 -11.29 4.45 -0.72
C ASP A 11 -10.38 5.69 -0.63
N MET A 12 -9.70 5.86 0.49
CA MET A 12 -8.71 6.94 0.66
C MET A 12 -7.57 6.85 -0.36
N ALA A 13 -7.05 5.65 -0.61
CA ALA A 13 -5.99 5.43 -1.60
C ALA A 13 -6.45 5.76 -3.04
N CYS A 14 -7.72 5.52 -3.34
CA CYS A 14 -8.29 5.75 -4.67
C CYS A 14 -8.68 7.20 -4.94
N LYS A 15 -8.94 8.02 -3.91
CA LYS A 15 -9.43 9.41 -4.06
C LYS A 15 -8.62 10.29 -4.99
N ASN A 16 -7.31 10.13 -5.00
CA ASN A 16 -6.39 10.96 -5.78
C ASN A 16 -5.99 10.33 -7.12
N LYS A 17 -6.59 9.21 -7.50
CA LYS A 17 -6.31 8.53 -8.77
C LYS A 17 -7.28 9.00 -9.85
N LYS A 18 -6.74 9.40 -11.01
CA LYS A 18 -7.55 9.83 -12.16
C LYS A 18 -8.34 8.67 -12.79
N SER A 19 -7.83 7.46 -12.71
CA SER A 19 -8.48 6.24 -13.19
C SER A 19 -8.08 5.06 -12.31
N LEU A 20 -9.03 4.18 -12.05
CA LEU A 20 -8.81 2.92 -11.33
C LEU A 20 -8.79 1.71 -12.28
N LYS A 21 -9.08 1.94 -13.57
CA LYS A 21 -9.11 0.88 -14.58
C LYS A 21 -7.76 0.18 -14.69
N GLY A 22 -7.78 -1.15 -14.57
CA GLY A 22 -6.58 -1.98 -14.60
C GLY A 22 -5.80 -2.06 -13.29
N LEU A 23 -6.29 -1.40 -12.23
CA LEU A 23 -5.69 -1.52 -10.90
C LEU A 23 -5.91 -2.90 -10.34
N ILE A 24 -4.86 -3.48 -9.77
CA ILE A 24 -4.93 -4.76 -9.07
C ILE A 24 -4.75 -4.50 -7.56
N PHE A 25 -5.72 -4.96 -6.77
CA PHE A 25 -5.65 -4.97 -5.32
C PHE A 25 -5.21 -6.36 -4.85
N HIS A 26 -3.96 -6.49 -4.45
CA HIS A 26 -3.39 -7.74 -3.95
C HIS A 26 -3.44 -7.80 -2.43
N SER A 27 -3.86 -8.95 -1.88
CA SER A 27 -3.90 -9.19 -0.43
C SER A 27 -3.66 -10.66 -0.10
N ASP A 28 -3.55 -10.96 1.18
CA ASP A 28 -3.68 -12.33 1.67
C ASP A 28 -5.13 -12.81 1.63
N LEU A 29 -5.37 -14.04 2.08
CA LEU A 29 -6.70 -14.64 2.15
C LEU A 29 -7.46 -14.31 3.46
N GLY A 30 -7.13 -13.23 4.13
CA GLY A 30 -7.86 -12.77 5.31
C GLY A 30 -9.34 -12.57 5.02
N SER A 31 -10.21 -12.92 5.98
CA SER A 31 -11.66 -12.85 5.82
C SER A 31 -12.18 -11.46 5.46
N GLN A 32 -11.50 -10.42 5.91
CA GLN A 32 -11.82 -9.03 5.58
C GLN A 32 -11.64 -8.71 4.09
N TYR A 33 -10.66 -9.34 3.44
CA TYR A 33 -10.37 -9.16 2.01
C TYR A 33 -11.20 -10.05 1.10
N THR A 34 -11.59 -11.24 1.58
CA THR A 34 -12.37 -12.21 0.82
C THR A 34 -13.88 -12.07 1.02
N SER A 35 -14.32 -11.16 1.87
CA SER A 35 -15.73 -10.92 2.16
C SER A 35 -16.54 -10.53 0.92
N HIS A 36 -17.83 -10.87 0.91
CA HIS A 36 -18.74 -10.46 -0.17
C HIS A 36 -18.78 -8.94 -0.34
N LYS A 37 -18.80 -8.20 0.76
CA LYS A 37 -18.80 -6.74 0.79
C LYS A 37 -17.55 -6.16 0.08
N MET A 38 -16.38 -6.73 0.33
CA MET A 38 -15.15 -6.31 -0.32
C MET A 38 -15.15 -6.60 -1.82
N LYS A 39 -15.62 -7.79 -2.22
CA LYS A 39 -15.77 -8.16 -3.63
C LYS A 39 -16.69 -7.21 -4.38
N MET A 40 -17.84 -6.89 -3.81
CA MET A 40 -18.77 -5.92 -4.40
C MET A 40 -18.16 -4.52 -4.51
N TYR A 41 -17.42 -4.08 -3.51
CA TYR A 41 -16.75 -2.78 -3.53
C TYR A 41 -15.69 -2.71 -4.64
N CYS A 42 -14.82 -3.69 -4.76
CA CYS A 42 -13.82 -3.75 -5.83
C CYS A 42 -14.47 -3.82 -7.22
N SER A 43 -15.50 -4.62 -7.37
CA SER A 43 -16.26 -4.74 -8.63
C SER A 43 -16.87 -3.39 -9.06
N LYS A 44 -17.47 -2.65 -8.13
CA LYS A 44 -18.03 -1.30 -8.38
C LYS A 44 -16.97 -0.31 -8.88
N LEU A 45 -15.74 -0.44 -8.43
CA LEU A 45 -14.63 0.41 -8.82
C LEU A 45 -13.82 -0.13 -10.01
N GLU A 46 -14.21 -1.26 -10.58
CA GLU A 46 -13.49 -1.96 -11.66
C GLU A 46 -12.05 -2.34 -11.27
N ILE A 47 -11.82 -2.61 -9.97
CA ILE A 47 -10.55 -3.06 -9.41
C ILE A 47 -10.52 -4.58 -9.42
N ALA A 48 -9.48 -5.18 -10.00
CA ALA A 48 -9.25 -6.61 -9.95
C ALA A 48 -8.66 -7.02 -8.60
N GLN A 49 -9.23 -8.03 -7.95
CA GLN A 49 -8.62 -8.62 -6.74
C GLN A 49 -7.66 -9.75 -7.11
N SER A 50 -6.52 -9.78 -6.43
CA SER A 50 -5.53 -10.85 -6.48
C SER A 50 -5.21 -11.29 -5.06
N PHE A 51 -4.97 -12.58 -4.87
CA PHE A 51 -4.73 -13.15 -3.54
C PHE A 51 -3.44 -13.94 -3.50
N SER A 52 -2.72 -13.83 -2.39
CA SER A 52 -1.59 -14.71 -2.09
C SER A 52 -2.07 -16.16 -1.98
N ARG A 53 -1.32 -17.07 -2.55
CA ARG A 53 -1.60 -18.51 -2.44
C ARG A 53 -1.37 -18.98 -1.00
N LYS A 54 -2.21 -19.89 -0.54
CA LYS A 54 -2.05 -20.48 0.80
C LYS A 54 -0.68 -21.16 0.92
N GLY A 55 0.06 -20.80 1.97
CA GLY A 55 1.40 -21.35 2.22
C GLY A 55 2.52 -20.81 1.32
N CYS A 56 2.27 -19.74 0.55
CA CYS A 56 3.27 -19.09 -0.28
C CYS A 56 3.62 -17.68 0.27
N PRO A 57 4.54 -17.56 1.24
CA PRO A 57 4.89 -16.26 1.83
C PRO A 57 5.49 -15.28 0.81
N TYR A 58 6.13 -15.79 -0.23
CA TYR A 58 6.72 -14.96 -1.29
C TYR A 58 5.69 -14.11 -2.06
N ASP A 59 4.44 -14.54 -2.11
CA ASP A 59 3.38 -13.79 -2.79
C ASP A 59 3.08 -12.46 -2.06
N ASN A 60 3.45 -12.32 -0.79
CA ASN A 60 3.24 -11.13 0.04
C ASN A 60 4.55 -10.42 0.45
N ALA A 61 5.70 -10.88 -0.06
CA ALA A 61 7.02 -10.39 0.31
C ALA A 61 7.23 -8.87 0.09
N PRO A 62 6.71 -8.23 -0.98
CA PRO A 62 6.86 -6.78 -1.12
C PRO A 62 6.20 -5.99 0.01
N MET A 63 5.04 -6.42 0.49
CA MET A 63 4.35 -5.76 1.61
C MET A 63 5.07 -6.00 2.94
N GLU A 64 5.56 -7.21 3.16
CA GLU A 64 6.38 -7.53 4.34
C GLU A 64 7.68 -6.72 4.37
N ALA A 65 8.33 -6.54 3.22
CA ALA A 65 9.51 -5.69 3.08
C ALA A 65 9.19 -4.23 3.42
N PHE A 66 8.08 -3.68 2.91
CA PHE A 66 7.63 -2.33 3.25
C PHE A 66 7.39 -2.17 4.76
N HIS A 67 6.67 -3.12 5.39
CA HIS A 67 6.43 -3.08 6.83
C HIS A 67 7.72 -3.16 7.64
N SER A 68 8.69 -3.96 7.20
CA SER A 68 10.00 -4.05 7.85
C SER A 68 10.76 -2.72 7.80
N ILE A 69 10.76 -2.06 6.66
CA ILE A 69 11.38 -0.74 6.46
C ILE A 69 10.70 0.31 7.35
N LEU A 70 9.36 0.38 7.30
CA LEU A 70 8.57 1.31 8.11
C LEU A 70 8.87 1.17 9.60
N LYS A 71 8.92 -0.08 10.11
CA LYS A 71 9.24 -0.34 11.51
C LYS A 71 10.66 0.07 11.87
N LYS A 72 11.64 -0.28 11.05
CA LYS A 72 13.08 -0.05 11.35
C LYS A 72 13.47 1.42 11.18
N GLU A 73 12.98 2.08 10.15
CA GLU A 73 13.41 3.42 9.78
C GLU A 73 12.53 4.53 10.39
N GLU A 74 11.35 4.21 10.90
CA GLU A 74 10.43 5.18 11.50
C GLU A 74 9.95 4.76 12.87
N VAL A 75 9.20 3.64 12.99
CA VAL A 75 8.46 3.30 14.21
C VAL A 75 9.38 3.05 15.39
N TYR A 76 10.45 2.28 15.23
CA TYR A 76 11.38 1.94 16.31
C TYR A 76 12.30 3.09 16.72
N LEU A 77 12.45 4.11 15.87
CA LEU A 77 13.28 5.28 16.14
C LEU A 77 12.52 6.41 16.85
N ASN A 78 11.19 6.34 16.90
CA ASN A 78 10.36 7.38 17.45
C ASN A 78 9.57 6.93 18.67
N ASN A 79 9.30 7.87 19.56
CA ASN A 79 8.47 7.68 20.74
C ASN A 79 7.22 8.58 20.59
N TYR A 80 6.12 7.98 20.16
CA TYR A 80 4.90 8.72 19.85
C TYR A 80 4.10 9.05 21.12
N SER A 81 3.86 10.34 21.34
CA SER A 81 3.11 10.81 22.52
C SER A 81 1.60 10.82 22.32
N THR A 82 1.13 10.96 21.09
CA THR A 82 -0.31 11.02 20.75
C THR A 82 -0.61 10.30 19.43
N PHE A 83 -1.86 9.89 19.23
CA PHE A 83 -2.31 9.31 17.97
C PHE A 83 -2.17 10.27 16.79
N ASN A 84 -2.46 11.55 17.01
CA ASN A 84 -2.29 12.57 15.97
C ASN A 84 -0.83 12.69 15.52
N TYR A 85 0.11 12.64 16.45
CA TYR A 85 1.55 12.64 16.13
C TYR A 85 1.95 11.40 15.31
N VAL A 86 1.44 10.22 15.64
CA VAL A 86 1.65 9.00 14.83
C VAL A 86 1.17 9.22 13.39
N CYS A 87 -0.03 9.73 13.19
CA CYS A 87 -0.60 9.95 11.85
C CYS A 87 0.25 10.92 11.02
N ILE A 88 0.69 12.02 11.61
CA ILE A 88 1.53 13.01 10.92
C ILE A 88 2.89 12.40 10.58
N SER A 89 3.56 11.78 11.54
CA SER A 89 4.89 11.22 11.38
C SER A 89 4.93 10.10 10.32
N LEU A 90 3.97 9.18 10.37
CA LEU A 90 3.87 8.09 9.37
C LEU A 90 3.53 8.62 7.97
N SER A 91 2.65 9.61 7.87
CA SER A 91 2.31 10.23 6.58
C SER A 91 3.52 10.92 5.98
N GLU A 92 4.28 11.67 6.76
CA GLU A 92 5.50 12.33 6.32
C GLU A 92 6.58 11.32 5.90
N PHE A 93 6.78 10.26 6.69
CA PHE A 93 7.71 9.20 6.34
C PHE A 93 7.34 8.54 5.01
N ILE A 94 6.09 8.15 4.81
CA ILE A 94 5.65 7.44 3.60
C ILE A 94 5.70 8.37 2.38
N GLU A 95 5.10 9.54 2.46
CA GLU A 95 4.92 10.42 1.30
C GLU A 95 6.20 11.18 0.92
N THR A 96 7.02 11.54 1.89
CA THR A 96 8.21 12.36 1.64
C THR A 96 9.48 11.53 1.58
N TRP A 97 9.75 10.74 2.61
CA TRP A 97 10.97 9.94 2.67
C TRP A 97 10.91 8.71 1.77
N TYR A 98 9.97 7.80 2.03
CA TYR A 98 9.89 6.52 1.33
C TYR A 98 9.63 6.69 -0.16
N ASN A 99 8.62 7.46 -0.52
CA ASN A 99 8.21 7.59 -1.92
C ASN A 99 9.11 8.51 -2.74
N LYS A 100 9.70 9.55 -2.14
CA LYS A 100 10.40 10.61 -2.90
C LYS A 100 11.90 10.70 -2.66
N LYS A 101 12.42 10.11 -1.58
CA LYS A 101 13.85 10.21 -1.23
C LYS A 101 14.55 8.86 -1.11
N ARG A 102 13.86 7.84 -0.61
CA ARG A 102 14.45 6.53 -0.41
C ARG A 102 14.63 5.80 -1.74
N ILE A 103 15.87 5.45 -2.08
CA ILE A 103 16.20 4.65 -3.27
C ILE A 103 16.04 3.16 -2.99
N HIS A 104 15.70 2.39 -4.02
CA HIS A 104 15.49 0.95 -3.93
C HIS A 104 16.24 0.22 -5.05
N SER A 105 17.08 -0.75 -4.67
CA SER A 105 17.89 -1.52 -5.62
C SER A 105 17.02 -2.30 -6.63
N SER A 106 15.87 -2.80 -6.22
CA SER A 106 14.94 -3.55 -7.07
C SER A 106 14.33 -2.75 -8.23
N ILE A 107 14.38 -1.43 -8.16
CA ILE A 107 13.92 -0.50 -9.20
C ILE A 107 15.07 0.39 -9.70
N ASN A 108 16.26 -0.19 -9.86
CA ASN A 108 17.45 0.48 -10.38
C ASN A 108 17.87 1.70 -9.54
N TYR A 109 17.77 1.61 -8.22
CA TYR A 109 18.11 2.69 -7.29
C TYR A 109 17.32 3.98 -7.47
N MET A 110 16.17 3.90 -8.13
CA MET A 110 15.20 4.99 -8.16
C MET A 110 14.35 5.01 -6.89
N THR A 111 13.74 6.15 -6.64
CA THR A 111 12.64 6.24 -5.66
C THR A 111 11.35 5.69 -6.28
N PRO A 112 10.38 5.25 -5.49
CA PRO A 112 9.06 4.84 -6.00
C PRO A 112 8.39 5.91 -6.87
N TYR A 113 8.50 7.17 -6.50
CA TYR A 113 7.95 8.29 -7.26
C TYR A 113 8.60 8.44 -8.65
N GLU A 114 9.91 8.34 -8.74
CA GLU A 114 10.64 8.39 -10.02
C GLU A 114 10.26 7.22 -10.93
N PHE A 115 10.18 6.01 -10.37
CA PHE A 115 9.79 4.82 -11.11
C PHE A 115 8.36 4.92 -11.64
N GLU A 116 7.39 5.34 -10.82
CA GLU A 116 6.01 5.57 -11.25
C GLU A 116 5.93 6.63 -12.37
N SER A 117 6.74 7.68 -12.29
CA SER A 117 6.78 8.75 -13.30
C SER A 117 7.28 8.28 -14.65
N LEU A 118 8.23 7.33 -14.69
CA LEU A 118 8.71 6.71 -15.95
C LEU A 118 7.58 5.90 -16.61
N ILE A 119 6.92 5.03 -15.86
CA ILE A 119 5.81 4.18 -16.37
C ILE A 119 4.68 5.04 -16.95
N LYS A 120 4.37 6.19 -16.34
CA LYS A 120 3.33 7.09 -16.84
C LYS A 120 3.69 7.83 -18.13
N LYS A 121 4.99 7.98 -18.44
CA LYS A 121 5.44 8.60 -19.69
C LYS A 121 5.39 7.63 -20.87
N ASP A 122 5.50 6.34 -20.60
CA ASP A 122 5.48 5.27 -21.62
C ASP A 122 4.06 4.83 -22.01
N ASN A 123 3.06 5.36 -21.35
CA ASN A 123 1.62 5.16 -21.61
C ASN A 123 0.95 6.46 -22.06
#